data_9d946ec5558570d3208b83a23459c492
#
_entry.id   9d946ec5558570d3208b83a23459c492
#
_cell.length_a   1.000
_cell.length_b   1.000
_cell.length_c   1.000
_cell.angle_alpha   90.00
_cell.angle_beta   90.00
_cell.angle_gamma   90.00
#
_symmetry.space_group_name_H-M   'P 1'
#
loop_
_entity.id
_entity.type
_entity.pdbx_description
1 polymer ?
#
loop_
_entity_poly.entity_id
_entity_poly.type
_entity_poly.pdbx_seq_one_letter_code
_entity_poly.pdbx_strand_id
1 'polypeptide(L)'
;MRIELKKFGRVLTSRPAGKEAFAALRPILDPDAEVVEIDFSGIISLAPSWADEFFGALKNMYKGKIKYLPTDNQSVIETFKILEENT
;
A
#
# COMPACT_ATOMS: atom_id res chain seq x y z
N MET A 1 -6.30 -12.59 -2.39
CA MET A 1 -5.14 -12.00 -3.12
C MET A 1 -4.21 -11.35 -2.13
N ARG A 2 -2.91 -11.51 -2.31
CA ARG A 2 -1.89 -10.91 -1.43
C ARG A 2 -0.92 -10.06 -2.24
N ILE A 3 -0.66 -8.86 -1.77
CA ILE A 3 0.29 -7.93 -2.39
C ILE A 3 1.48 -7.77 -1.45
N GLU A 4 2.67 -8.17 -1.90
CA GLU A 4 3.91 -7.98 -1.17
C GLU A 4 4.54 -6.67 -1.61
N LEU A 5 4.54 -5.67 -0.73
CA LEU A 5 5.05 -4.34 -1.08
C LEU A 5 6.54 -4.33 -1.43
N LYS A 6 7.31 -5.28 -0.89
CA LYS A 6 8.75 -5.36 -1.19
C LYS A 6 9.06 -5.54 -2.67
N LYS A 7 8.08 -5.98 -3.46
CA LYS A 7 8.25 -6.10 -4.92
C LYS A 7 8.44 -4.75 -5.59
N PHE A 8 8.01 -3.67 -4.95
CA PHE A 8 8.17 -2.31 -5.47
C PHE A 8 9.40 -1.60 -4.90
N GLY A 9 10.11 -2.24 -3.99
CA GLY A 9 11.25 -1.69 -3.29
C GLY A 9 11.06 -1.74 -1.79
N ARG A 10 12.12 -1.43 -1.04
CA ARG A 10 12.10 -1.47 0.42
C ARG A 10 12.00 -0.08 1.06
N VAL A 11 12.30 0.95 0.27
CA VAL A 11 12.20 2.35 0.69
C VAL A 11 11.20 3.02 -0.24
N LEU A 12 9.97 3.20 0.25
CA LEU A 12 8.83 3.61 -0.55
C LEU A 12 8.43 5.01 -0.09
N THR A 13 8.99 6.04 -0.72
CA THR A 13 8.95 7.39 -0.16
C THR A 13 8.34 8.48 -1.03
N SER A 14 8.45 8.40 -2.35
CA SER A 14 7.98 9.50 -3.19
C SER A 14 6.58 9.27 -3.75
N ARG A 15 5.85 10.35 -3.95
CA ARG A 15 4.53 10.30 -4.56
C ARG A 15 4.57 9.77 -5.99
N PRO A 16 5.49 10.21 -6.87
CA PRO A 16 5.58 9.65 -8.22
C PRO A 16 5.86 8.14 -8.22
N ALA A 17 6.72 7.67 -7.32
CA ALA A 17 7.02 6.24 -7.23
C ALA A 17 5.79 5.43 -6.77
N GLY A 18 4.98 5.96 -5.86
CA GLY A 18 3.74 5.32 -5.45
C GLY A 18 2.75 5.19 -6.59
N LYS A 19 2.63 6.23 -7.39
CA LYS A 19 1.77 6.23 -8.58
C LYS A 19 2.25 5.21 -9.60
N GLU A 20 3.57 5.15 -9.85
CA GLU A 20 4.15 4.18 -10.78
C GLU A 20 3.98 2.74 -10.30
N ALA A 21 4.14 2.51 -9.00
CA ALA A 21 3.93 1.19 -8.42
C ALA A 21 2.50 0.70 -8.64
N PHE A 22 1.52 1.55 -8.43
CA PHE A 22 0.13 1.19 -8.67
C PHE A 22 -0.12 0.92 -10.15
N ALA A 23 0.42 1.74 -11.05
CA ALA A 23 0.28 1.53 -12.49
C ALA A 23 0.86 0.19 -12.93
N ALA A 24 1.99 -0.22 -12.36
CA ALA A 24 2.60 -1.51 -12.66
C ALA A 24 1.78 -2.68 -12.11
N LEU A 25 1.13 -2.50 -10.97
CA LEU A 25 0.32 -3.52 -10.32
C LEU A 25 -1.04 -3.71 -11.00
N ARG A 26 -1.64 -2.63 -11.46
CA ARG A 26 -3.02 -2.62 -11.97
C ARG A 26 -3.36 -3.73 -12.96
N PRO A 27 -2.52 -4.03 -13.98
CA PRO A 27 -2.85 -5.07 -14.96
C PRO A 27 -2.98 -6.48 -14.39
N ILE A 28 -2.36 -6.75 -13.24
CA ILE A 28 -2.37 -8.08 -12.64
C ILE A 28 -3.34 -8.21 -11.46
N LEU A 29 -4.06 -7.13 -11.13
CA LEU A 29 -5.06 -7.16 -10.08
C LEU A 29 -6.30 -7.93 -10.52
N ASP A 30 -6.80 -8.81 -9.63
CA ASP A 30 -8.05 -9.53 -9.84
C ASP A 30 -9.21 -8.64 -9.37
N PRO A 31 -10.07 -8.16 -10.29
CA PRO A 31 -11.18 -7.28 -9.91
C PRO A 31 -12.24 -7.99 -9.06
N ASP A 32 -12.26 -9.33 -9.08
CA ASP A 32 -13.23 -10.12 -8.32
C ASP A 32 -12.69 -10.62 -6.99
N ALA A 33 -11.50 -10.21 -6.58
CA ALA A 33 -10.94 -10.62 -5.29
C ALA A 33 -11.84 -10.19 -4.15
N GLU A 34 -12.14 -11.10 -3.24
CA GLU A 34 -13.00 -10.82 -2.08
C GLU A 34 -12.22 -10.13 -0.96
N VAL A 35 -10.91 -10.39 -0.89
CA VAL A 35 -10.02 -9.75 0.06
C VAL A 35 -8.66 -9.51 -0.58
N VAL A 36 -8.06 -8.36 -0.26
CA VAL A 36 -6.74 -7.98 -0.72
C VAL A 36 -5.88 -7.75 0.52
N GLU A 37 -4.95 -8.67 0.76
CA GLU A 37 -4.04 -8.57 1.89
C GLU A 37 -2.77 -7.84 1.49
N ILE A 38 -2.33 -6.90 2.33
CA ILE A 38 -1.10 -6.14 2.12
C ILE A 38 -0.05 -6.64 3.07
N ASP A 39 1.07 -7.12 2.53
CA ASP A 39 2.19 -7.66 3.29
C ASP A 39 3.33 -6.64 3.31
N PHE A 40 3.71 -6.20 4.51
CA PHE A 40 4.76 -5.21 4.72
C PHE A 40 6.14 -5.83 5.01
N SER A 41 6.27 -7.15 4.93
CA SER A 41 7.55 -7.83 5.19
C SER A 41 8.66 -7.28 4.31
N GLY A 42 9.81 -7.01 4.89
CA GLY A 42 10.99 -6.53 4.16
C GLY A 42 11.00 -5.03 3.86
N ILE A 43 9.96 -4.29 4.22
CA ILE A 43 9.93 -2.84 4.04
C ILE A 43 10.79 -2.18 5.11
N ILE A 44 11.66 -1.25 4.68
CA ILE A 44 12.50 -0.45 5.58
C ILE A 44 11.77 0.83 5.94
N SER A 45 11.30 1.58 4.95
CA SER A 45 10.54 2.80 5.21
C SER A 45 9.39 2.98 4.23
N LEU A 46 8.31 3.56 4.73
CA LEU A 46 7.11 3.88 3.97
C LEU A 46 6.68 5.29 4.33
N ALA A 47 6.67 6.18 3.35
CA ALA A 47 6.27 7.56 3.56
C ALA A 47 4.80 7.79 3.20
N PRO A 48 4.14 8.78 3.85
CA PRO A 48 2.74 9.09 3.57
C PRO A 48 2.47 9.42 2.10
N SER A 49 3.39 10.09 1.42
CA SER A 49 3.22 10.47 0.00
C SER A 49 3.08 9.25 -0.91
N TRP A 50 3.95 8.27 -0.73
CA TRP A 50 3.88 7.02 -1.50
C TRP A 50 2.59 6.26 -1.16
N ALA A 51 2.33 6.12 0.13
CA ALA A 51 1.18 5.37 0.61
C ALA A 51 -0.15 5.98 0.16
N ASP A 52 -0.25 7.30 0.19
CA ASP A 52 -1.46 8.00 -0.24
C ASP A 52 -1.80 7.70 -1.70
N GLU A 53 -0.80 7.77 -2.59
CA GLU A 53 -0.99 7.45 -4.01
C GLU A 53 -1.34 5.99 -4.25
N PHE A 54 -0.57 5.09 -3.67
CA PHE A 54 -0.73 3.66 -3.89
C PHE A 54 -2.02 3.12 -3.26
N PHE A 55 -2.20 3.36 -1.96
CA PHE A 55 -3.35 2.82 -1.24
C PHE A 55 -4.63 3.58 -1.54
N GLY A 56 -4.54 4.87 -1.86
CA GLY A 56 -5.71 5.64 -2.29
C GLY A 56 -6.32 5.06 -3.56
N ALA A 57 -5.48 4.76 -4.55
CA ALA A 57 -5.93 4.15 -5.79
C ALA A 57 -6.46 2.72 -5.56
N LEU A 58 -5.77 1.94 -4.71
CA LEU A 58 -6.17 0.58 -4.41
C LEU A 58 -7.52 0.54 -3.69
N LYS A 59 -7.76 1.46 -2.76
CA LYS A 59 -9.04 1.56 -2.05
C LYS A 59 -10.20 1.87 -2.98
N ASN A 60 -9.97 2.63 -4.04
CA ASN A 60 -11.01 2.92 -5.02
C ASN A 60 -11.46 1.67 -5.77
N MET A 61 -10.55 0.72 -5.99
CA MET A 61 -10.88 -0.55 -6.66
C MET A 61 -11.51 -1.58 -5.71
N TYR A 62 -11.06 -1.60 -4.46
CA TYR A 62 -11.42 -2.65 -3.50
C TYR A 62 -12.00 -2.08 -2.22
N LYS A 63 -13.04 -1.29 -2.32
CA LYS A 63 -13.69 -0.64 -1.16
C LYS A 63 -14.09 -1.66 -0.10
N GLY A 64 -13.55 -1.50 1.10
CA GLY A 64 -13.86 -2.36 2.23
C GLY A 64 -13.27 -3.76 2.17
N LYS A 65 -12.45 -4.07 1.17
CA LYS A 65 -11.87 -5.39 0.98
C LYS A 65 -10.38 -5.47 1.29
N ILE A 66 -9.74 -4.36 1.63
CA ILE A 66 -8.30 -4.33 1.89
C ILE A 66 -8.03 -4.66 3.35
N LYS A 67 -7.13 -5.63 3.55
CA LYS A 67 -6.68 -6.02 4.88
C LYS A 67 -5.18 -5.78 4.99
N TYR A 68 -4.79 -4.93 5.92
CA TYR A 68 -3.37 -4.69 6.19
C TYR A 68 -2.88 -5.73 7.18
N LEU A 69 -1.89 -6.54 6.77
CA LEU A 69 -1.34 -7.56 7.65
C LEU A 69 -0.53 -6.89 8.78
N PRO A 70 -0.46 -7.52 9.96
CA PRO A 70 0.27 -6.94 11.09
C PRO A 70 1.73 -6.66 10.76
N THR A 71 2.25 -5.56 11.31
CA THR A 71 3.63 -5.16 11.15
C THR A 71 4.11 -4.46 12.41
N ASP A 72 5.38 -4.64 12.76
CA ASP A 72 6.03 -3.91 13.85
C ASP A 72 6.92 -2.77 13.31
N ASN A 73 6.90 -2.53 12.02
CA ASN A 73 7.69 -1.47 11.41
C ASN A 73 7.13 -0.10 11.78
N GLN A 74 7.89 0.71 12.52
CA GLN A 74 7.44 2.02 12.99
C GLN A 74 7.14 2.99 11.84
N SER A 75 7.90 2.93 10.76
CA SER A 75 7.65 3.78 9.60
C SER A 75 6.27 3.51 8.99
N VAL A 76 5.90 2.24 8.88
CA VAL A 76 4.58 1.83 8.38
C VAL A 76 3.48 2.31 9.34
N ILE A 77 3.65 2.03 10.63
CA ILE A 77 2.66 2.38 11.66
C ILE A 77 2.42 3.90 11.68
N GLU A 78 3.49 4.70 11.69
CA GLU A 78 3.38 6.16 11.72
C GLU A 78 2.73 6.71 10.44
N THR A 79 3.05 6.13 9.28
CA THR A 79 2.46 6.55 8.02
C THR A 79 0.94 6.33 8.02
N PHE A 80 0.47 5.20 8.51
CA PHE A 80 -0.97 4.95 8.56
C PHE A 80 -1.68 5.85 9.58
N LYS A 81 -1.02 6.20 10.67
CA LYS A 81 -1.58 7.18 11.61
C LYS A 81 -1.77 8.55 10.94
N ILE A 82 -0.78 8.99 10.16
CA ILE A 82 -0.87 10.27 9.43
C ILE A 82 -2.02 10.24 8.42
N LEU A 83 -2.14 9.15 7.66
CA LEU A 83 -3.22 9.03 6.67
C LEU A 83 -4.59 9.01 7.32
N GLU A 84 -4.76 8.36 8.46
CA GLU A 84 -6.01 8.33 9.20
C GLU A 84 -6.40 9.70 9.74
N GLU A 85 -5.43 10.48 10.22
CA GLU A 85 -5.66 11.82 10.76
C GLU A 85 -6.13 12.80 9.68
N ASN A 86 -5.83 12.55 8.42
CA ASN A 86 -6.16 13.41 7.29
C ASN A 86 -7.47 13.03 6.59
N THR A 87 -8.18 12.07 7.13
CA THR A 87 -9.51 11.69 6.63
C THR A 87 -10.64 12.11 7.64
#